data_e71a73ddc1e840e99829080216a5e1c5
#
_entry.id   e71a73ddc1e840e99829080216a5e1c5
#
_cell.length_a   1.000
_cell.length_b   1.000
_cell.length_c   1.000
_cell.angle_alpha   90.00
_cell.angle_beta   90.00
_cell.angle_gamma   90.00
#
_symmetry.space_group_name_H-M   'P 1'
#
loop_
_entity.id
_entity.type
_entity.pdbx_description
1 polymer ?
#
loop_
_entity_poly.entity_id
_entity_poly.type
_entity_poly.pdbx_seq_one_letter_code
_entity_poly.pdbx_strand_id
1 'polypeptide(L)'
;DGEFEIYTKLTAGQPFKFVSSNTGSPVEYSLSGEKVVEKGTSTVTKTGIYKYYIDFNIGAFTTKEVTKVNLFLNWSQRKIELPYKGFGIWELTNHTITGLSGNDNNDDRYKFRMESSKGETEWRAINNDSKPTGNDAYYYMVEKTNVEQWTNNQIWKNPSTTGWNDKTYDIMFSLNPKNEYTHNLVIK
;
A
#
# COMPACT_ATOMS: atom_id res chain seq x y z
N ASP A 1 15.03 -3.80 17.81
CA ASP A 1 13.90 -4.27 17.03
C ASP A 1 14.45 -4.93 15.78
N GLY A 2 14.26 -6.22 15.60
CA GLY A 2 14.82 -6.99 14.48
C GLY A 2 13.86 -7.24 13.34
N GLU A 3 12.75 -6.50 13.27
CA GLU A 3 11.72 -6.66 12.26
C GLU A 3 11.87 -5.63 11.14
N PHE A 4 11.65 -6.07 9.91
CA PHE A 4 11.79 -5.24 8.72
C PHE A 4 10.71 -5.59 7.69
N GLU A 5 10.10 -4.56 7.10
CA GLU A 5 9.11 -4.72 6.05
C GLU A 5 9.49 -3.88 4.81
N ILE A 6 9.34 -4.45 3.63
CA ILE A 6 9.61 -3.74 2.37
C ILE A 6 8.65 -4.21 1.26
N TYR A 7 8.29 -3.25 0.41
CA TYR A 7 7.62 -3.51 -0.86
C TYR A 7 8.56 -3.12 -2.00
N THR A 8 8.89 -4.06 -2.86
CA THR A 8 9.86 -3.82 -3.95
C THR A 8 9.47 -4.57 -5.22
N LYS A 9 9.82 -3.99 -6.37
CA LYS A 9 9.69 -4.68 -7.66
C LYS A 9 10.95 -5.49 -7.93
N LEU A 10 10.78 -6.77 -8.19
CA LEU A 10 11.85 -7.70 -8.53
C LEU A 10 11.62 -8.28 -9.92
N THR A 11 12.71 -8.54 -10.62
CA THR A 11 12.71 -9.18 -11.95
C THR A 11 13.05 -10.64 -11.83
N ALA A 12 12.30 -11.50 -12.52
CA ALA A 12 12.55 -12.95 -12.53
C ALA A 12 14.00 -13.29 -12.87
N GLY A 13 14.61 -14.17 -12.09
CA GLY A 13 15.98 -14.63 -12.27
C GLY A 13 17.07 -13.62 -11.90
N GLN A 14 16.75 -12.36 -11.64
CA GLN A 14 17.74 -11.39 -11.20
C GLN A 14 18.07 -11.58 -9.72
N PRO A 15 19.35 -11.65 -9.35
CA PRO A 15 19.75 -11.82 -7.96
C PRO A 15 19.50 -10.55 -7.14
N PHE A 16 19.06 -10.72 -5.90
CA PHE A 16 18.94 -9.66 -4.91
C PHE A 16 19.42 -10.12 -3.54
N LYS A 17 19.68 -9.17 -2.66
CA LYS A 17 20.07 -9.39 -1.27
C LYS A 17 19.55 -8.24 -0.39
N PHE A 18 19.46 -8.49 0.90
CA PHE A 18 19.24 -7.45 1.90
C PHE A 18 20.59 -7.07 2.49
N VAL A 19 20.79 -5.80 2.75
CA VAL A 19 22.03 -5.26 3.31
C VAL A 19 21.69 -4.44 4.55
N SER A 20 22.35 -4.75 5.66
CA SER A 20 22.16 -3.97 6.89
C SER A 20 22.65 -2.53 6.70
N SER A 21 22.02 -1.59 7.38
CA SER A 21 22.40 -0.16 7.35
C SER A 21 23.55 0.21 8.30
N ASN A 22 24.23 -0.78 8.88
CA ASN A 22 25.32 -0.54 9.81
C ASN A 22 26.50 0.14 9.10
N THR A 23 27.00 1.23 9.68
CA THR A 23 28.01 2.12 9.09
C THR A 23 29.44 1.59 9.15
N GLY A 24 29.71 0.41 9.69
CA GLY A 24 31.07 -0.13 9.80
C GLY A 24 31.31 -1.31 8.86
N SER A 25 30.55 -2.36 9.04
CA SER A 25 30.63 -3.59 8.25
C SER A 25 29.23 -4.05 7.93
N PRO A 26 28.66 -3.67 6.78
CA PRO A 26 27.33 -4.08 6.41
C PRO A 26 27.26 -5.59 6.25
N VAL A 27 26.27 -6.20 6.90
CA VAL A 27 26.00 -7.64 6.76
C VAL A 27 25.02 -7.83 5.61
N GLU A 28 25.33 -8.80 4.76
CA GLU A 28 24.47 -9.18 3.64
C GLU A 28 23.66 -10.41 4.01
N TYR A 29 22.36 -10.37 3.66
CA TYR A 29 21.43 -11.47 3.91
C TYR A 29 20.75 -11.90 2.63
N SER A 30 20.45 -13.18 2.55
CA SER A 30 19.63 -13.80 1.52
C SER A 30 18.54 -14.68 2.13
N LEU A 31 17.66 -15.20 1.29
CA LEU A 31 16.55 -16.05 1.68
C LEU A 31 16.82 -17.48 1.21
N SER A 32 16.70 -18.45 2.12
CA SER A 32 16.86 -19.87 1.83
C SER A 32 15.78 -20.68 2.52
N GLY A 33 14.94 -21.35 1.74
CA GLY A 33 13.72 -21.97 2.28
C GLY A 33 12.81 -20.92 2.93
N GLU A 34 12.55 -21.07 4.22
CA GLU A 34 11.77 -20.11 5.04
C GLU A 34 12.66 -19.27 5.97
N LYS A 35 13.97 -19.30 5.77
CA LYS A 35 14.95 -18.65 6.65
C LYS A 35 15.69 -17.52 5.97
N VAL A 36 16.06 -16.54 6.79
CA VAL A 36 17.03 -15.51 6.46
C VAL A 36 18.41 -16.04 6.84
N VAL A 37 19.35 -16.00 5.89
CA VAL A 37 20.72 -16.48 6.08
C VAL A 37 21.71 -15.38 5.72
N GLU A 38 22.86 -15.35 6.41
CA GLU A 38 23.95 -14.45 6.04
C GLU A 38 24.60 -14.90 4.73
N LYS A 39 25.01 -13.90 3.94
CA LYS A 39 25.64 -14.05 2.62
C LYS A 39 24.71 -14.67 1.57
N GLY A 40 25.22 -14.80 0.36
CA GLY A 40 24.46 -15.33 -0.76
C GLY A 40 23.54 -14.34 -1.44
N THR A 41 22.70 -14.84 -2.34
CA THR A 41 21.72 -14.07 -3.10
C THR A 41 20.43 -14.86 -3.21
N SER A 42 19.34 -14.14 -3.38
CA SER A 42 18.01 -14.69 -3.64
C SER A 42 17.54 -14.31 -5.04
N THR A 43 16.61 -15.05 -5.59
CA THR A 43 15.93 -14.73 -6.84
C THR A 43 14.44 -14.95 -6.69
N VAL A 44 13.65 -14.32 -7.57
CA VAL A 44 12.23 -14.65 -7.74
C VAL A 44 12.03 -15.35 -9.08
N THR A 45 11.03 -16.21 -9.17
CA THR A 45 10.71 -16.96 -10.39
C THR A 45 9.82 -16.16 -11.34
N LYS A 46 9.18 -15.10 -10.86
CA LYS A 46 8.28 -14.24 -11.62
C LYS A 46 8.60 -12.79 -11.37
N THR A 47 8.59 -11.96 -12.41
CA THR A 47 8.69 -10.50 -12.27
C THR A 47 7.42 -9.95 -11.62
N GLY A 48 7.55 -9.19 -10.55
CA GLY A 48 6.39 -8.67 -9.81
C GLY A 48 6.78 -7.70 -8.69
N ILE A 49 5.78 -7.25 -7.98
CA ILE A 49 5.94 -6.45 -6.76
C ILE A 49 5.80 -7.41 -5.59
N TYR A 50 6.77 -7.41 -4.70
CA TYR A 50 6.80 -8.31 -3.56
C TYR A 50 6.82 -7.53 -2.25
N LYS A 51 6.01 -7.99 -1.29
CA LYS A 51 6.17 -7.66 0.12
C LYS A 51 7.08 -8.70 0.74
N TYR A 52 8.11 -8.26 1.46
CA TYR A 52 8.85 -9.07 2.41
C TYR A 52 8.65 -8.51 3.80
N TYR A 53 8.35 -9.38 4.74
CA TYR A 53 8.46 -9.13 6.16
C TYR A 53 9.51 -10.07 6.70
N ILE A 54 10.54 -9.52 7.34
CA ILE A 54 11.69 -10.24 7.83
C ILE A 54 11.79 -10.01 9.34
N ASP A 55 11.91 -11.08 10.09
CA ASP A 55 12.21 -11.05 11.53
C ASP A 55 13.61 -11.62 11.74
N PHE A 56 14.58 -10.75 11.94
CA PHE A 56 15.97 -11.11 12.20
C PHE A 56 16.18 -11.73 13.58
N ASN A 57 15.27 -11.56 14.54
CA ASN A 57 15.39 -12.15 15.89
C ASN A 57 15.24 -13.68 15.84
N ILE A 58 14.42 -14.17 14.94
CA ILE A 58 14.18 -15.60 14.75
C ILE A 58 14.70 -16.12 13.40
N GLY A 59 15.28 -15.26 12.59
CA GLY A 59 15.83 -15.59 11.28
C GLY A 59 14.80 -16.11 10.27
N ALA A 60 13.55 -15.60 10.35
CA ALA A 60 12.44 -16.01 9.51
C ALA A 60 11.95 -14.88 8.62
N PHE A 61 11.22 -15.21 7.55
CA PHE A 61 10.57 -14.24 6.71
C PHE A 61 9.23 -14.76 6.17
N THR A 62 8.38 -13.81 5.78
CA THR A 62 7.19 -14.09 4.97
C THR A 62 7.20 -13.21 3.72
N THR A 63 6.59 -13.70 2.66
CA THR A 63 6.47 -12.96 1.41
C THR A 63 5.10 -13.13 0.77
N LYS A 64 4.66 -12.09 0.05
CA LYS A 64 3.51 -12.16 -0.85
C LYS A 64 3.78 -11.33 -2.11
N GLU A 65 3.33 -11.80 -3.26
CA GLU A 65 3.28 -10.99 -4.49
C GLU A 65 2.07 -10.06 -4.39
N VAL A 66 2.30 -8.76 -4.59
CA VAL A 66 1.24 -7.73 -4.68
C VAL A 66 0.88 -7.56 -6.15
N THR A 67 -0.37 -7.84 -6.48
CA THR A 67 -0.84 -7.79 -7.88
C THR A 67 -1.47 -6.46 -8.22
N LYS A 68 -2.23 -5.85 -7.29
CA LYS A 68 -2.88 -4.56 -7.48
C LYS A 68 -3.01 -3.79 -6.16
N VAL A 69 -2.99 -2.48 -6.28
CA VAL A 69 -3.44 -1.57 -5.23
C VAL A 69 -4.50 -0.65 -5.82
N ASN A 70 -5.61 -0.52 -5.15
CA ASN A 70 -6.75 0.25 -5.60
C ASN A 70 -7.19 1.27 -4.56
N LEU A 71 -7.52 2.49 -4.98
CA LEU A 71 -8.47 3.31 -4.26
C LEU A 71 -9.85 2.65 -4.38
N PHE A 72 -10.51 2.42 -3.26
CA PHE A 72 -11.84 1.80 -3.21
C PHE A 72 -12.87 2.81 -2.70
N LEU A 73 -13.79 3.19 -3.58
CA LEU A 73 -14.92 4.07 -3.24
C LEU A 73 -16.01 3.24 -2.56
N ASN A 74 -16.35 3.63 -1.35
CA ASN A 74 -17.07 2.73 -0.45
C ASN A 74 -18.48 2.33 -0.93
N TRP A 75 -19.32 3.29 -1.29
CA TRP A 75 -20.70 3.00 -1.69
C TRP A 75 -20.78 2.30 -3.04
N SER A 76 -20.14 2.87 -4.06
CA SER A 76 -20.14 2.33 -5.42
C SER A 76 -19.34 1.03 -5.56
N GLN A 77 -18.51 0.69 -4.58
CA GLN A 77 -17.54 -0.42 -4.64
C GLN A 77 -16.58 -0.32 -5.83
N ARG A 78 -16.45 0.88 -6.40
CA ARG A 78 -15.57 1.10 -7.54
C ARG A 78 -14.13 1.03 -7.10
N LYS A 79 -13.34 0.25 -7.82
CA LYS A 79 -11.89 0.16 -7.69
C LYS A 79 -11.22 1.03 -8.76
N ILE A 80 -10.27 1.85 -8.32
CA ILE A 80 -9.43 2.68 -9.19
C ILE A 80 -7.99 2.24 -8.94
N GLU A 81 -7.39 1.55 -9.91
CA GLU A 81 -6.04 0.98 -9.77
C GLU A 81 -4.98 2.09 -9.75
N LEU A 82 -4.05 1.99 -8.81
CA LEU A 82 -2.90 2.86 -8.68
C LEU A 82 -1.64 2.16 -9.21
N PRO A 83 -0.94 2.75 -10.20
CA PRO A 83 0.34 2.24 -10.66
C PRO A 83 1.44 2.27 -9.59
N TYR A 84 2.26 1.23 -9.54
CA TYR A 84 3.43 1.18 -8.67
C TYR A 84 4.55 2.10 -9.19
N LYS A 85 5.09 2.95 -8.33
CA LYS A 85 6.16 3.92 -8.65
C LYS A 85 7.53 3.55 -8.07
N GLY A 86 7.61 2.51 -7.26
CA GLY A 86 8.83 2.12 -6.55
C GLY A 86 8.78 2.46 -5.07
N PHE A 87 9.70 1.90 -4.30
CA PHE A 87 9.89 2.18 -2.88
C PHE A 87 8.63 2.04 -2.01
N GLY A 88 7.73 1.11 -2.36
CA GLY A 88 6.46 0.94 -1.65
C GLY A 88 5.43 2.03 -1.92
N ILE A 89 5.55 2.77 -3.02
CA ILE A 89 4.63 3.85 -3.39
C ILE A 89 3.82 3.46 -4.62
N TRP A 90 2.51 3.66 -4.54
CA TRP A 90 1.57 3.60 -5.65
C TRP A 90 0.93 4.97 -5.84
N GLU A 91 0.88 5.45 -7.07
CA GLU A 91 0.42 6.79 -7.35
C GLU A 91 -0.28 6.87 -8.71
N LEU A 92 -1.41 7.55 -8.73
CA LEU A 92 -2.17 7.91 -9.92
C LEU A 92 -2.40 9.42 -9.92
N THR A 93 -1.94 10.09 -10.97
CA THR A 93 -2.04 11.55 -11.09
C THR A 93 -2.99 11.95 -12.20
N ASN A 94 -3.63 13.12 -12.03
CA ASN A 94 -4.54 13.71 -13.01
C ASN A 94 -5.69 12.76 -13.43
N HIS A 95 -6.23 11.99 -12.49
CA HIS A 95 -7.32 11.05 -12.76
C HIS A 95 -8.68 11.70 -12.53
N THR A 96 -9.48 11.84 -13.57
CA THR A 96 -10.85 12.34 -13.46
C THR A 96 -11.81 11.20 -13.21
N ILE A 97 -12.58 11.29 -12.12
CA ILE A 97 -13.63 10.32 -11.80
C ILE A 97 -14.93 10.79 -12.43
N THR A 98 -15.60 9.89 -13.14
CA THR A 98 -16.90 10.16 -13.80
C THR A 98 -17.82 8.96 -13.70
N GLY A 99 -19.11 9.16 -14.02
CA GLY A 99 -20.07 8.07 -14.20
C GLY A 99 -20.59 7.44 -12.90
N LEU A 100 -20.46 8.13 -11.77
CA LEU A 100 -21.13 7.77 -10.53
C LEU A 100 -22.49 8.47 -10.45
N SER A 101 -23.48 7.86 -9.81
CA SER A 101 -24.83 8.43 -9.68
C SER A 101 -25.34 8.39 -8.24
N GLY A 102 -26.19 9.33 -7.87
CA GLY A 102 -26.85 9.37 -6.57
C GLY A 102 -25.86 9.19 -5.41
N ASN A 103 -26.12 8.21 -4.55
CA ASN A 103 -25.29 7.91 -3.39
C ASN A 103 -23.88 7.45 -3.75
N ASP A 104 -23.69 6.83 -4.92
CA ASP A 104 -22.36 6.43 -5.41
C ASP A 104 -21.41 7.64 -5.55
N ASN A 105 -21.97 8.75 -6.04
CA ASN A 105 -21.22 9.99 -6.17
C ASN A 105 -21.09 10.74 -4.83
N ASN A 106 -22.10 10.67 -3.98
CA ASN A 106 -22.21 11.52 -2.78
C ASN A 106 -21.59 10.92 -1.52
N ASP A 107 -21.23 9.63 -1.55
CA ASP A 107 -20.52 9.00 -0.44
C ASP A 107 -19.02 9.30 -0.52
N ASP A 108 -18.56 10.23 0.28
CA ASP A 108 -17.17 10.68 0.32
C ASP A 108 -16.21 9.70 1.03
N ARG A 109 -16.69 8.52 1.42
CA ARG A 109 -15.87 7.52 2.11
C ARG A 109 -15.07 6.66 1.14
N TYR A 110 -13.83 6.40 1.49
CA TYR A 110 -12.93 5.54 0.73
C TYR A 110 -11.96 4.79 1.63
N LYS A 111 -11.26 3.86 1.05
CA LYS A 111 -10.16 3.09 1.62
C LYS A 111 -9.25 2.62 0.50
N PHE A 112 -8.16 1.94 0.85
CA PHE A 112 -7.34 1.28 -0.15
C PHE A 112 -7.48 -0.23 -0.02
N ARG A 113 -7.44 -0.93 -1.15
CA ARG A 113 -7.43 -2.38 -1.22
C ARG A 113 -6.20 -2.87 -1.95
N MET A 114 -5.54 -3.85 -1.36
CA MET A 114 -4.39 -4.52 -1.92
C MET A 114 -4.74 -5.95 -2.26
N GLU A 115 -4.64 -6.31 -3.53
CA GLU A 115 -4.76 -7.68 -4.00
C GLU A 115 -3.37 -8.33 -4.01
N SER A 116 -3.27 -9.55 -3.52
CA SER A 116 -1.99 -10.27 -3.42
C SER A 116 -2.15 -11.78 -3.61
N SER A 117 -1.04 -12.48 -3.75
CA SER A 117 -1.00 -13.96 -3.78
C SER A 117 -1.55 -14.63 -2.51
N LYS A 118 -1.80 -13.87 -1.45
CA LYS A 118 -2.38 -14.34 -0.17
C LYS A 118 -3.79 -13.82 0.08
N GLY A 119 -4.45 -13.29 -0.96
CA GLY A 119 -5.78 -12.69 -0.86
C GLY A 119 -5.76 -11.16 -0.85
N GLU A 120 -6.93 -10.58 -0.62
CA GLU A 120 -7.13 -9.14 -0.56
C GLU A 120 -7.05 -8.65 0.89
N THR A 121 -6.42 -7.50 1.09
CA THR A 121 -6.38 -6.78 2.37
C THR A 121 -6.87 -5.36 2.19
N GLU A 122 -7.36 -4.74 3.27
CA GLU A 122 -7.78 -3.34 3.28
C GLU A 122 -6.85 -2.50 4.12
N TRP A 123 -6.60 -1.28 3.65
CA TRP A 123 -5.90 -0.24 4.38
C TRP A 123 -6.89 0.86 4.73
N ARG A 124 -7.08 1.06 6.02
CA ARG A 124 -8.10 1.93 6.60
C ARG A 124 -7.46 2.98 7.50
N ALA A 125 -8.24 3.99 7.88
CA ALA A 125 -7.84 4.93 8.90
C ALA A 125 -7.54 4.23 10.24
N ILE A 126 -6.61 4.79 11.01
CA ILE A 126 -6.28 4.29 12.35
C ILE A 126 -7.48 4.42 13.28
N ASN A 127 -8.18 5.54 13.20
CA ASN A 127 -9.35 5.85 14.02
C ASN A 127 -10.63 5.84 13.18
N ASN A 128 -11.75 5.62 13.85
CA ASN A 128 -13.06 5.75 13.22
C ASN A 128 -13.25 7.17 12.65
N ASP A 129 -13.87 7.23 11.48
CA ASP A 129 -14.27 8.49 10.84
C ASP A 129 -13.15 9.52 10.70
N SER A 130 -11.92 9.08 10.46
CA SER A 130 -10.81 9.99 10.15
C SER A 130 -11.12 10.79 8.91
N LYS A 131 -11.31 12.11 9.08
CA LYS A 131 -11.63 13.04 8.00
C LYS A 131 -10.41 13.87 7.64
N PRO A 132 -10.08 14.02 6.35
CA PRO A 132 -9.08 14.96 5.92
C PRO A 132 -9.44 16.40 6.33
N THR A 133 -8.43 17.14 6.76
CA THR A 133 -8.57 18.56 7.08
C THR A 133 -8.25 19.47 5.88
N GLY A 134 -7.69 18.90 4.82
CA GLY A 134 -7.33 19.60 3.58
C GLY A 134 -7.05 18.63 2.44
N ASN A 135 -6.88 19.16 1.23
CA ASN A 135 -6.65 18.36 0.02
C ASN A 135 -5.29 17.64 0.00
N ASP A 136 -4.31 18.15 0.75
CA ASP A 136 -2.93 17.65 0.81
C ASP A 136 -2.62 16.93 2.12
N ALA A 137 -3.63 16.59 2.89
CA ALA A 137 -3.45 15.93 4.18
C ALA A 137 -2.97 14.48 4.01
N TYR A 138 -1.97 14.11 4.79
CA TYR A 138 -1.46 12.75 4.91
C TYR A 138 -2.06 12.07 6.12
N TYR A 139 -2.49 10.81 5.93
CA TYR A 139 -3.15 10.04 6.97
C TYR A 139 -2.44 8.72 7.19
N TYR A 140 -2.22 8.40 8.45
CA TYR A 140 -1.75 7.08 8.84
C TYR A 140 -2.82 6.03 8.56
N MET A 141 -2.35 4.85 8.15
CA MET A 141 -3.22 3.73 7.82
C MET A 141 -2.80 2.47 8.53
N VAL A 142 -3.75 1.58 8.73
CA VAL A 142 -3.52 0.23 9.24
C VAL A 142 -4.03 -0.81 8.25
N GLU A 143 -3.27 -1.90 8.10
CA GLU A 143 -3.69 -3.06 7.32
C GLU A 143 -4.73 -3.88 8.08
N LYS A 144 -5.78 -4.28 7.40
CA LYS A 144 -6.80 -5.21 7.88
C LYS A 144 -6.94 -6.37 6.91
N THR A 145 -6.84 -7.57 7.44
CA THR A 145 -7.03 -8.81 6.67
C THR A 145 -8.51 -9.11 6.42
N ASN A 146 -9.40 -8.51 7.22
CA ASN A 146 -10.83 -8.62 7.03
C ASN A 146 -11.30 -7.56 6.03
N VAL A 147 -11.72 -8.00 4.85
CA VAL A 147 -12.20 -7.16 3.76
C VAL A 147 -13.72 -7.07 3.87
N GLU A 148 -14.21 -5.89 4.22
CA GLU A 148 -15.64 -5.65 4.41
C GLU A 148 -16.11 -4.46 3.57
N GLN A 149 -17.35 -4.53 3.09
CA GLN A 149 -17.95 -3.39 2.38
C GLN A 149 -18.23 -2.23 3.34
N TRP A 150 -18.91 -2.52 4.42
CA TRP A 150 -19.35 -1.55 5.42
C TRP A 150 -18.53 -1.72 6.69
N THR A 151 -17.55 -0.88 6.87
CA THR A 151 -16.68 -0.95 8.04
C THR A 151 -16.55 0.38 8.73
N ASN A 152 -16.35 0.32 10.02
CA ASN A 152 -15.79 1.44 10.77
C ASN A 152 -14.37 1.74 10.29
N ASN A 153 -13.78 2.85 10.68
CA ASN A 153 -12.43 3.26 10.31
C ASN A 153 -12.26 3.57 8.82
N GLN A 154 -13.25 4.15 8.20
CA GLN A 154 -13.15 4.62 6.83
C GLN A 154 -12.45 5.98 6.77
N ILE A 155 -11.85 6.25 5.63
CA ILE A 155 -11.27 7.54 5.33
C ILE A 155 -12.35 8.37 4.63
N TRP A 156 -12.48 9.63 5.01
CA TRP A 156 -13.42 10.56 4.39
C TRP A 156 -12.65 11.56 3.53
N LYS A 157 -13.11 11.76 2.33
CA LYS A 157 -12.67 12.87 1.49
C LYS A 157 -13.00 14.20 2.17
N ASN A 158 -12.27 15.27 1.84
CA ASN A 158 -12.52 16.61 2.39
C ASN A 158 -13.98 17.01 2.21
N PRO A 159 -14.71 17.34 3.28
CA PRO A 159 -16.14 17.62 3.23
C PRO A 159 -16.51 18.90 2.46
N SER A 160 -15.57 19.80 2.22
CA SER A 160 -15.81 20.99 1.38
C SER A 160 -15.94 20.69 -0.11
N THR A 161 -15.70 19.42 -0.51
CA THR A 161 -15.65 18.97 -1.90
C THR A 161 -16.52 17.73 -2.10
N THR A 162 -17.81 17.83 -1.78
CA THR A 162 -18.78 16.73 -1.92
C THR A 162 -18.83 16.16 -3.34
N GLY A 163 -19.04 14.86 -3.42
CA GLY A 163 -19.10 14.10 -4.67
C GLY A 163 -17.75 13.84 -5.33
N TRP A 164 -17.71 12.81 -6.15
CA TRP A 164 -16.51 12.34 -6.84
C TRP A 164 -16.43 12.78 -8.30
N ASN A 165 -17.59 12.88 -8.96
CA ASN A 165 -17.65 13.12 -10.41
C ASN A 165 -17.07 14.47 -10.81
N ASP A 166 -16.51 14.48 -12.02
CA ASP A 166 -16.01 15.64 -12.74
C ASP A 166 -14.92 16.42 -12.00
N LYS A 167 -14.28 15.73 -11.05
CA LYS A 167 -13.11 16.22 -10.34
C LYS A 167 -11.90 15.41 -10.72
N THR A 168 -10.78 16.09 -10.81
CA THR A 168 -9.48 15.48 -11.09
C THR A 168 -8.71 15.30 -9.79
N TYR A 169 -8.11 14.13 -9.61
CA TYR A 169 -7.43 13.71 -8.40
C TYR A 169 -5.98 13.34 -8.66
N ASP A 170 -5.12 13.72 -7.74
CA ASP A 170 -3.85 13.04 -7.50
C ASP A 170 -4.01 12.16 -6.27
N ILE A 171 -3.68 10.88 -6.40
CA ILE A 171 -3.87 9.86 -5.38
C ILE A 171 -2.55 9.17 -5.14
N MET A 172 -2.07 9.18 -3.90
CA MET A 172 -0.88 8.46 -3.48
C MET A 172 -1.20 7.53 -2.31
N PHE A 173 -0.68 6.33 -2.38
CA PHE A 173 -0.69 5.34 -1.32
C PHE A 173 0.75 4.89 -1.06
N SER A 174 1.24 5.08 0.15
CA SER A 174 2.63 4.82 0.51
C SER A 174 2.74 3.82 1.65
N LEU A 175 3.43 2.72 1.37
CA LEU A 175 3.89 1.72 2.33
C LEU A 175 5.41 1.75 2.44
N ASN A 176 5.99 2.93 2.29
CA ASN A 176 7.40 3.15 2.51
C ASN A 176 7.66 3.27 4.02
N PRO A 177 8.42 2.36 4.64
CA PRO A 177 8.63 2.36 6.08
C PRO A 177 9.36 3.60 6.61
N LYS A 178 10.03 4.35 5.75
CA LYS A 178 10.67 5.63 6.13
C LYS A 178 9.68 6.78 6.34
N ASN A 179 8.50 6.69 5.73
CA ASN A 179 7.50 7.76 5.72
C ASN A 179 6.24 7.37 6.49
N GLU A 180 6.29 6.28 7.28
CA GLU A 180 5.12 5.63 7.85
C GLU A 180 4.11 5.22 6.75
N TYR A 181 3.05 4.50 7.11
CA TYR A 181 2.05 4.08 6.13
C TYR A 181 1.01 5.18 5.97
N THR A 182 1.12 5.91 4.88
CA THR A 182 0.35 7.13 4.63
C THR A 182 -0.32 7.10 3.26
N HIS A 183 -1.27 7.99 3.07
CA HIS A 183 -1.84 8.26 1.76
C HIS A 183 -2.09 9.76 1.60
N ASN A 184 -2.25 10.18 0.36
CA ASN A 184 -2.68 11.53 0.00
C ASN A 184 -3.73 11.45 -1.11
N LEU A 185 -4.75 12.28 -1.03
CA LEU A 185 -5.79 12.43 -2.03
C LEU A 185 -6.02 13.93 -2.23
N VAL A 186 -5.49 14.47 -3.31
CA VAL A 186 -5.56 15.89 -3.67
C VAL A 186 -6.58 16.07 -4.79
N ILE A 187 -7.49 17.02 -4.61
CA ILE A 187 -8.44 17.45 -5.62
C ILE A 187 -7.86 18.70 -6.31
N LYS A 188 -7.78 18.66 -7.63
CA LYS A 188 -7.29 19.78 -8.46
C LYS A 188 -8.41 20.67 -8.97
#